data_8f11ef0aa6142be6fd495dd83f79fd56
#
_entry.id   8f11ef0aa6142be6fd495dd83f79fd56
#
_cell.length_a   1.000
_cell.length_b   1.000
_cell.length_c   1.000
_cell.angle_alpha   90.00
_cell.angle_beta   90.00
_cell.angle_gamma   90.00
#
_symmetry.space_group_name_H-M   'P 1'
#
loop_
_entity.id
_entity.type
_entity.pdbx_description
1 polymer ?
#
loop_
_entity_poly.entity_id
_entity_poly.type
_entity_poly.pdbx_seq_one_letter_code
_entity_poly.pdbx_strand_id
1 'polypeptide(L)'
;MVNMMKIMKQAAAMKENLGKVQAELAEKTIEFSSGGGMVTVTAKGDGMIASIRIDPKLIDPSDVDMLQDTVLAAVNGAIQTAKDMAAQEMSKLTAGLGIPGL
;
A
#
# COMPACT_ATOMS: atom_id res chain seq x y z
N MET A 1 19.42 15.97 32.32
CA MET A 1 18.92 14.64 32.74
C MET A 1 17.78 14.19 31.86
N VAL A 2 17.82 12.97 31.42
CA VAL A 2 16.78 12.40 30.60
C VAL A 2 15.59 12.01 31.48
N ASN A 3 14.41 12.52 31.17
CA ASN A 3 13.19 12.16 31.89
C ASN A 3 12.61 10.86 31.31
N MET A 4 12.83 9.75 32.02
CA MET A 4 12.38 8.43 31.56
C MET A 4 10.85 8.35 31.39
N MET A 5 10.08 8.99 32.26
CA MET A 5 8.63 9.00 32.14
C MET A 5 8.16 9.70 30.86
N LYS A 6 8.82 10.81 30.51
CA LYS A 6 8.52 11.53 29.27
C LYS A 6 8.83 10.68 28.03
N ILE A 7 9.97 9.99 28.06
CA ILE A 7 10.36 9.08 26.97
C ILE A 7 9.37 7.95 26.83
N MET A 8 8.94 7.35 27.94
CA MET A 8 7.95 6.26 27.93
C MET A 8 6.61 6.72 27.39
N LYS A 9 6.16 7.92 27.75
CA LYS A 9 4.92 8.49 27.23
C LYS A 9 5.02 8.75 25.73
N GLN A 10 6.15 9.27 25.25
CA GLN A 10 6.37 9.50 23.83
C GLN A 10 6.38 8.20 23.04
N ALA A 11 7.03 7.16 23.57
CA ALA A 11 7.06 5.84 22.95
C ALA A 11 5.66 5.21 22.89
N ALA A 12 4.87 5.34 23.97
CA ALA A 12 3.51 4.84 24.00
C ALA A 12 2.61 5.58 23.01
N ALA A 13 2.75 6.91 22.91
CA ALA A 13 2.00 7.71 21.96
C ALA A 13 2.36 7.34 20.51
N MET A 14 3.63 7.11 20.23
CA MET A 14 4.08 6.68 18.92
C MET A 14 3.52 5.32 18.54
N LYS A 15 3.54 4.37 19.47
CA LYS A 15 2.96 3.04 19.25
C LYS A 15 1.48 3.13 18.93
N GLU A 16 0.74 3.97 19.68
CA GLU A 16 -0.69 4.20 19.42
C GLU A 16 -0.92 4.80 18.04
N ASN A 17 -0.13 5.82 17.68
CA ASN A 17 -0.24 6.47 16.37
C ASN A 17 0.09 5.53 15.22
N LEU A 18 1.11 4.68 15.39
CA LEU A 18 1.44 3.64 14.41
C LEU A 18 0.27 2.68 14.20
N GLY A 19 -0.36 2.24 15.30
CA GLY A 19 -1.53 1.37 15.23
C GLY A 19 -2.69 2.00 14.48
N LYS A 20 -2.94 3.29 14.71
CA LYS A 20 -3.98 4.04 13.99
C LYS A 20 -3.68 4.15 12.51
N VAL A 21 -2.45 4.50 12.15
CA VAL A 21 -2.03 4.63 10.74
C VAL A 21 -2.14 3.29 10.04
N GLN A 22 -1.70 2.21 10.67
CA GLN A 22 -1.82 0.87 10.09
C GLN A 22 -3.28 0.45 9.89
N ALA A 23 -4.16 0.76 10.83
CA ALA A 23 -5.58 0.48 10.71
C ALA A 23 -6.21 1.30 9.58
N GLU A 24 -5.86 2.56 9.45
CA GLU A 24 -6.33 3.43 8.37
C GLU A 24 -5.83 2.95 7.01
N LEU A 25 -4.56 2.53 6.92
CA LEU A 25 -3.99 1.98 5.70
C LEU A 25 -4.70 0.71 5.25
N ALA A 26 -5.07 -0.16 6.19
CA ALA A 26 -5.79 -1.39 5.87
C ALA A 26 -7.15 -1.11 5.23
N GLU A 27 -7.76 0.05 5.52
CA GLU A 27 -9.03 0.46 4.94
C GLU A 27 -8.89 1.24 3.63
N LYS A 28 -7.71 1.83 3.37
CA LYS A 28 -7.47 2.56 2.13
C LYS A 28 -7.24 1.59 0.99
N THR A 29 -7.74 1.95 -0.18
CA THR A 29 -7.55 1.16 -1.40
C THR A 29 -6.89 2.00 -2.47
N ILE A 30 -6.10 1.33 -3.32
CA ILE A 30 -5.54 1.91 -4.54
C ILE A 30 -5.88 1.01 -5.71
N GLU A 31 -5.95 1.60 -6.88
CA GLU A 31 -6.12 0.85 -8.11
C GLU A 31 -4.89 1.03 -9.00
N PHE A 32 -4.51 -0.04 -9.70
CA PHE A 32 -3.47 -0.01 -10.71
C PHE A 32 -3.92 -0.82 -11.92
N SER A 33 -3.73 -0.26 -13.10
CA SER A 33 -4.13 -0.91 -14.35
C SER A 33 -2.92 -1.19 -15.22
N SER A 34 -3.00 -2.26 -16.01
CA SER A 34 -2.03 -2.58 -17.04
C SER A 34 -2.75 -2.99 -18.32
N GLY A 35 -1.99 -3.12 -19.41
CA GLY A 35 -2.55 -3.51 -20.70
C GLY A 35 -3.56 -2.51 -21.25
N GLY A 36 -3.31 -1.20 -21.10
CA GLY A 36 -4.23 -0.17 -21.57
C GLY A 36 -5.56 -0.15 -20.83
N GLY A 37 -5.57 -0.57 -19.55
CA GLY A 37 -6.78 -0.62 -18.74
C GLY A 37 -7.52 -1.96 -18.80
N MET A 38 -6.97 -2.95 -19.52
CA MET A 38 -7.61 -4.26 -19.66
C MET A 38 -7.61 -5.07 -18.36
N VAL A 39 -6.62 -4.87 -17.50
CA VAL A 39 -6.58 -5.49 -16.17
C VAL A 39 -6.45 -4.38 -15.13
N THR A 40 -7.35 -4.36 -14.16
CA THR A 40 -7.33 -3.43 -13.04
C THR A 40 -7.30 -4.20 -11.74
N VAL A 41 -6.31 -3.90 -10.90
CA VAL A 41 -6.13 -4.54 -9.60
C VAL A 41 -6.36 -3.50 -8.51
N THR A 42 -7.19 -3.86 -7.54
CA THR A 42 -7.39 -3.04 -6.33
C THR A 42 -6.63 -3.68 -5.19
N ALA A 43 -5.76 -2.89 -4.56
CA ALA A 43 -5.00 -3.30 -3.39
C ALA A 43 -5.34 -2.43 -2.20
N LYS A 44 -5.21 -3.00 -1.01
CA LYS A 44 -5.32 -2.26 0.25
C LYS A 44 -3.96 -1.75 0.68
N GLY A 45 -3.96 -0.73 1.53
CA GLY A 45 -2.72 -0.13 2.01
C GLY A 45 -1.84 -1.07 2.83
N ASP A 46 -2.38 -2.19 3.30
CA ASP A 46 -1.61 -3.25 3.97
C ASP A 46 -0.96 -4.24 3.00
N GLY A 47 -1.14 -4.04 1.69
CA GLY A 47 -0.58 -4.91 0.66
C GLY A 47 -1.48 -6.05 0.21
N MET A 48 -2.65 -6.20 0.80
CA MET A 48 -3.60 -7.23 0.39
C MET A 48 -4.27 -6.86 -0.93
N ILE A 49 -4.41 -7.83 -1.81
CA ILE A 49 -5.14 -7.65 -3.06
C ILE A 49 -6.63 -7.86 -2.77
N ALA A 50 -7.43 -6.82 -3.03
CA ALA A 50 -8.86 -6.86 -2.77
C ALA A 50 -9.65 -7.40 -3.96
N SER A 51 -9.26 -7.04 -5.19
CA SER A 51 -9.95 -7.51 -6.39
C SER A 51 -9.07 -7.42 -7.63
N ILE A 52 -9.41 -8.24 -8.61
CA ILE A 52 -8.81 -8.20 -9.94
C ILE A 52 -9.96 -8.18 -10.94
N ARG A 53 -9.96 -7.18 -11.83
CA ARG A 53 -10.93 -7.10 -12.93
C ARG A 53 -10.20 -7.25 -14.25
N ILE A 54 -10.69 -8.14 -15.08
CA ILE A 54 -10.13 -8.44 -16.40
C ILE A 54 -11.18 -8.15 -17.44
N ASP A 55 -10.84 -7.31 -18.41
CA ASP A 55 -11.72 -7.09 -19.55
C ASP A 55 -11.79 -8.39 -20.38
N PRO A 56 -12.99 -8.90 -20.67
CA PRO A 56 -13.11 -10.13 -21.44
C PRO A 56 -12.40 -10.10 -22.81
N LYS A 57 -12.19 -8.93 -23.36
CA LYS A 57 -11.47 -8.77 -24.64
C LYS A 57 -10.02 -9.23 -24.54
N LEU A 58 -9.43 -9.24 -23.33
CA LEU A 58 -8.07 -9.71 -23.15
C LEU A 58 -7.99 -11.25 -23.14
N ILE A 59 -9.10 -11.93 -22.90
CA ILE A 59 -9.12 -13.38 -22.79
C ILE A 59 -9.14 -14.01 -24.17
N ASP A 60 -7.97 -14.50 -24.56
CA ASP A 60 -7.75 -15.21 -25.82
C ASP A 60 -7.09 -16.56 -25.53
N PRO A 61 -7.79 -17.67 -25.74
CA PRO A 61 -7.23 -19.00 -25.46
C PRO A 61 -5.98 -19.32 -26.27
N SER A 62 -5.76 -18.61 -27.38
CA SER A 62 -4.55 -18.80 -28.19
C SER A 62 -3.35 -17.99 -27.70
N ASP A 63 -3.56 -17.09 -26.71
CA ASP A 63 -2.50 -16.23 -26.18
C ASP A 63 -2.64 -16.07 -24.67
N VAL A 64 -2.48 -17.18 -23.97
CA VAL A 64 -2.56 -17.22 -22.50
C VAL A 64 -1.39 -16.45 -21.86
N ASP A 65 -0.24 -16.44 -22.52
CA ASP A 65 0.95 -15.74 -22.02
C ASP A 65 0.70 -14.25 -21.88
N MET A 66 0.01 -13.62 -22.84
CA MET A 66 -0.33 -12.20 -22.76
C MET A 66 -1.23 -11.94 -21.55
N LEU A 67 -2.22 -12.77 -21.30
CA LEU A 67 -3.10 -12.64 -20.14
C LEU A 67 -2.29 -12.74 -18.84
N GLN A 68 -1.45 -13.73 -18.73
CA GLN A 68 -0.61 -13.94 -17.55
C GLN A 68 0.32 -12.75 -17.29
N ASP A 69 1.01 -12.28 -18.33
CA ASP A 69 1.93 -11.16 -18.20
C ASP A 69 1.22 -9.87 -17.82
N THR A 70 0.04 -9.62 -18.40
CA THR A 70 -0.74 -8.41 -18.11
C THR A 70 -1.26 -8.43 -16.67
N VAL A 71 -1.75 -9.57 -16.20
CA VAL A 71 -2.20 -9.74 -14.81
C VAL A 71 -1.03 -9.58 -13.85
N LEU A 72 0.10 -10.20 -14.14
CA LEU A 72 1.30 -10.09 -13.31
C LEU A 72 1.77 -8.65 -13.16
N ALA A 73 1.80 -7.91 -14.27
CA ALA A 73 2.18 -6.50 -14.25
C ALA A 73 1.21 -5.66 -13.41
N ALA A 74 -0.09 -5.92 -13.53
CA ALA A 74 -1.11 -5.20 -12.76
C ALA A 74 -1.00 -5.49 -11.26
N VAL A 75 -0.81 -6.74 -10.88
CA VAL A 75 -0.67 -7.15 -9.46
C VAL A 75 0.58 -6.53 -8.86
N ASN A 76 1.72 -6.65 -9.54
CA ASN A 76 2.98 -6.10 -9.04
C ASN A 76 2.92 -4.57 -8.92
N GLY A 77 2.29 -3.91 -9.90
CA GLY A 77 2.09 -2.47 -9.87
C GLY A 77 1.20 -2.03 -8.72
N ALA A 78 0.12 -2.77 -8.45
CA ALA A 78 -0.78 -2.48 -7.35
C ALA A 78 -0.08 -2.64 -5.99
N ILE A 79 0.69 -3.70 -5.82
CA ILE A 79 1.45 -3.94 -4.59
C ILE A 79 2.48 -2.83 -4.37
N GLN A 80 3.20 -2.45 -5.42
CA GLN A 80 4.19 -1.37 -5.32
C GLN A 80 3.54 -0.03 -4.98
N THR A 81 2.41 0.28 -5.60
CA THR A 81 1.66 1.51 -5.32
C THR A 81 1.16 1.53 -3.87
N ALA A 82 0.69 0.38 -3.37
CA ALA A 82 0.26 0.27 -1.97
C ALA A 82 1.43 0.47 -1.01
N LYS A 83 2.59 -0.08 -1.32
CA LYS A 83 3.81 0.12 -0.52
C LYS A 83 4.22 1.58 -0.49
N ASP A 84 4.18 2.25 -1.64
CA ASP A 84 4.53 3.67 -1.75
C ASP A 84 3.57 4.53 -0.94
N MET A 85 2.28 4.24 -0.98
CA MET A 85 1.28 4.92 -0.17
C MET A 85 1.54 4.73 1.32
N ALA A 86 1.84 3.50 1.74
CA ALA A 86 2.16 3.20 3.14
C ALA A 86 3.40 3.95 3.61
N ALA A 87 4.44 3.99 2.77
CA ALA A 87 5.67 4.72 3.07
C ALA A 87 5.42 6.23 3.23
N GLN A 88 4.57 6.81 2.37
CA GLN A 88 4.20 8.22 2.47
C GLN A 88 3.45 8.53 3.77
N GLU A 89 2.52 7.67 4.16
CA GLU A 89 1.77 7.86 5.41
C GLU A 89 2.68 7.74 6.63
N MET A 90 3.63 6.81 6.62
CA MET A 90 4.62 6.67 7.68
C MET A 90 5.57 7.86 7.73
N SER A 91 5.97 8.40 6.59
CA SER A 91 6.81 9.59 6.50
C SER A 91 6.10 10.81 7.10
N LYS A 92 4.81 10.98 6.84
CA LYS A 92 4.02 12.06 7.44
C LYS A 92 3.96 11.93 8.96
N LEU A 93 3.83 10.71 9.47
CA LEU A 93 3.79 10.46 10.90
C LEU A 93 5.11 10.85 11.57
N THR A 94 6.25 10.45 11.00
CA THR A 94 7.57 10.77 11.54
C THR A 94 7.87 12.27 11.43
N ALA A 95 7.49 12.90 10.34
CA ALA A 95 7.65 14.35 10.17
C ALA A 95 6.83 15.13 11.20
N GLY A 96 5.61 14.68 11.50
CA GLY A 96 4.76 15.29 12.51
C GLY A 96 5.32 15.19 13.92
N LEU A 97 6.18 14.22 14.19
CA LEU A 97 6.85 14.06 15.49
C LEU A 97 8.14 14.88 15.61
N GLY A 98 8.60 15.48 14.50
CA GLY A 98 9.79 16.33 14.51
C GLY A 98 11.07 15.57 14.87
N ILE A 99 11.17 14.30 14.53
CA ILE A 99 12.35 13.48 14.83
C ILE A 99 13.39 13.67 13.72
N PRO A 100 14.57 14.25 14.03
CA PRO A 100 15.61 14.47 13.02
C PRO A 100 16.17 13.14 12.50
N GLY A 101 16.43 13.07 11.21
CA GLY A 101 17.07 11.93 10.60
C GLY A 101 16.17 10.74 10.27
N LEU A 102 14.89 10.92 10.40
CA LEU A 102 13.91 9.87 10.07
C LEU A 102 13.13 10.15 8.79
#